data_423b8196e12d505a2b05c9b7451aa88b
#
_entry.id   423b8196e12d505a2b05c9b7451aa88b
#
_cell.length_a   1.000
_cell.length_b   1.000
_cell.length_c   1.000
_cell.angle_alpha   90.00
_cell.angle_beta   90.00
_cell.angle_gamma   90.00
#
_symmetry.space_group_name_H-M   'P 1'
#
loop_
_entity.id
_entity.type
_entity.pdbx_description
1 polymer ?
#
loop_
_entity_poly.entity_id
_entity_poly.type
_entity_poly.pdbx_seq_one_letter_code
_entity_poly.pdbx_strand_id
1 'polypeptide(L)'
;MGCVESKEAKAASARSKVIDKTLKADREESSRQAKLLLLGAGESGKSTIVKQMKIIYLNGYSKDDCIRMFDVGGQRTERKKWIHCFEGVTAIIFIVAISEYDLTLAEDQNTNRMVESLRLFRSICNNQWFVETSIILFLNKRDLFEAKITKSPLTICFPEYSGANNYEEASRFIQNRFENLSGCEKGKDVYSHFTCATDTNNIQFVFDAVTDVIIKTALKDCGLF
;
A
#
# COMPACT_ATOMS: atom_id res chain seq x y z
N MET A 1 -48.32 -23.33 30.68
CA MET A 1 -47.91 -21.96 31.09
C MET A 1 -47.24 -21.30 29.91
N GLY A 2 -47.97 -20.46 29.18
CA GLY A 2 -47.39 -19.71 28.06
C GLY A 2 -46.72 -18.43 28.57
N CYS A 3 -45.40 -18.29 28.39
CA CYS A 3 -44.69 -17.05 28.66
C CYS A 3 -45.18 -15.99 27.68
N VAL A 4 -45.94 -15.01 28.14
CA VAL A 4 -46.30 -13.82 27.36
C VAL A 4 -45.07 -12.90 27.34
N GLU A 5 -44.30 -12.93 26.27
CA GLU A 5 -43.22 -11.92 26.04
C GLU A 5 -43.82 -10.53 26.09
N SER A 6 -43.20 -9.64 26.88
CA SER A 6 -43.63 -8.26 26.99
C SER A 6 -43.50 -7.54 25.62
N LYS A 7 -44.35 -6.55 25.37
CA LYS A 7 -44.26 -5.70 24.15
C LYS A 7 -42.88 -5.14 23.94
N GLU A 8 -42.17 -4.79 25.01
CA GLU A 8 -40.79 -4.27 25.00
C GLU A 8 -39.77 -5.34 24.57
N ALA A 9 -39.92 -6.60 25.04
CA ALA A 9 -39.03 -7.70 24.62
C ALA A 9 -39.18 -8.01 23.12
N LYS A 10 -40.41 -8.01 22.61
CA LYS A 10 -40.66 -8.15 21.17
C LYS A 10 -40.09 -7.03 20.34
N ALA A 11 -40.20 -5.76 20.81
CA ALA A 11 -39.62 -4.61 20.15
C ALA A 11 -38.08 -4.65 20.16
N ALA A 12 -37.45 -5.08 21.27
CA ALA A 12 -36.00 -5.27 21.37
C ALA A 12 -35.50 -6.37 20.43
N SER A 13 -36.19 -7.52 20.38
CA SER A 13 -35.90 -8.62 19.47
C SER A 13 -36.02 -8.20 18.00
N ALA A 14 -37.04 -7.42 17.65
CA ALA A 14 -37.21 -6.91 16.29
C ALA A 14 -36.08 -5.95 15.90
N ARG A 15 -35.64 -5.04 16.80
CA ARG A 15 -34.51 -4.16 16.58
C ARG A 15 -33.20 -4.94 16.39
N SER A 16 -32.93 -5.96 17.23
CA SER A 16 -31.74 -6.82 17.09
C SER A 16 -31.71 -7.50 15.73
N LYS A 17 -32.82 -8.08 15.26
CA LYS A 17 -32.92 -8.72 13.94
C LYS A 17 -32.67 -7.74 12.79
N VAL A 18 -33.09 -6.47 12.89
CA VAL A 18 -32.81 -5.45 11.89
C VAL A 18 -31.32 -5.13 11.88
N ILE A 19 -30.73 -4.93 13.06
CA ILE A 19 -29.28 -4.68 13.19
C ILE A 19 -28.48 -5.84 12.61
N ASP A 20 -28.81 -7.10 12.96
CA ASP A 20 -28.14 -8.29 12.45
C ASP A 20 -28.23 -8.40 10.93
N LYS A 21 -29.40 -8.07 10.35
CA LYS A 21 -29.59 -8.05 8.90
C LYS A 21 -28.75 -6.97 8.22
N THR A 22 -28.69 -5.78 8.81
CA THR A 22 -27.85 -4.67 8.30
C THR A 22 -26.38 -5.04 8.38
N LEU A 23 -25.91 -5.54 9.52
CA LEU A 23 -24.53 -5.99 9.70
C LEU A 23 -24.13 -7.12 8.73
N LYS A 24 -25.06 -8.02 8.42
CA LYS A 24 -24.82 -9.08 7.43
C LYS A 24 -24.71 -8.52 6.02
N ALA A 25 -25.58 -7.59 5.64
CA ALA A 25 -25.52 -6.91 4.35
C ALA A 25 -24.22 -6.08 4.21
N ASP A 26 -23.84 -5.31 5.24
CA ASP A 26 -22.60 -4.55 5.28
C ASP A 26 -21.35 -5.46 5.18
N ARG A 27 -21.39 -6.63 5.81
CA ARG A 27 -20.33 -7.64 5.68
C ARG A 27 -20.23 -8.20 4.28
N GLU A 28 -21.35 -8.55 3.66
CA GLU A 28 -21.40 -9.06 2.28
C GLU A 28 -20.91 -8.01 1.28
N GLU A 29 -21.26 -6.74 1.47
CA GLU A 29 -20.77 -5.64 0.66
C GLU A 29 -19.26 -5.40 0.88
N SER A 30 -18.82 -5.39 2.14
CA SER A 30 -17.39 -5.23 2.48
C SER A 30 -16.53 -6.39 1.97
N SER A 31 -17.06 -7.63 1.93
CA SER A 31 -16.33 -8.80 1.42
C SER A 31 -16.13 -8.77 -0.10
N ARG A 32 -16.90 -7.99 -0.83
CA ARG A 32 -16.77 -7.80 -2.28
C ARG A 32 -15.76 -6.70 -2.65
N GLN A 33 -15.29 -5.92 -1.68
CA GLN A 33 -14.40 -4.79 -1.91
C GLN A 33 -12.96 -5.13 -1.51
N ALA A 34 -12.03 -5.02 -2.46
CA ALA A 34 -10.60 -5.09 -2.15
C ALA A 34 -10.15 -3.81 -1.43
N LYS A 35 -9.60 -3.98 -0.24
CA LYS A 35 -9.08 -2.88 0.58
C LYS A 35 -7.59 -2.69 0.32
N LEU A 36 -7.22 -1.60 -0.34
CA LEU A 36 -5.84 -1.23 -0.62
C LEU A 36 -5.34 -0.20 0.38
N LEU A 37 -4.24 -0.50 1.06
CA LEU A 37 -3.61 0.40 2.01
C LEU A 37 -2.34 1.01 1.42
N LEU A 38 -2.31 2.35 1.26
CA LEU A 38 -1.16 3.07 0.75
C LEU A 38 -0.25 3.48 1.91
N LEU A 39 0.95 2.94 1.94
CA LEU A 39 1.97 3.22 2.94
C LEU A 39 3.23 3.82 2.30
N GLY A 40 4.07 4.41 3.11
CA GLY A 40 5.34 5.01 2.69
C GLY A 40 5.70 6.22 3.53
N ALA A 41 6.95 6.66 3.46
CA ALA A 41 7.44 7.84 4.17
C ALA A 41 6.71 9.13 3.74
N GLY A 42 6.92 10.22 4.46
CA GLY A 42 6.44 11.54 4.05
C GLY A 42 6.93 11.89 2.65
N GLU A 43 6.11 12.59 1.86
CA GLU A 43 6.44 13.07 0.52
C GLU A 43 6.76 11.98 -0.55
N SER A 44 6.54 10.68 -0.26
CA SER A 44 6.79 9.60 -1.23
C SER A 44 5.88 9.62 -2.47
N GLY A 45 4.80 10.41 -2.46
CA GLY A 45 3.87 10.55 -3.58
C GLY A 45 2.55 9.81 -3.40
N LYS A 46 2.20 9.33 -2.19
CA LYS A 46 0.95 8.64 -1.88
C LYS A 46 -0.29 9.41 -2.35
N SER A 47 -0.45 10.63 -1.90
CA SER A 47 -1.63 11.45 -2.25
C SER A 47 -1.68 11.81 -3.74
N THR A 48 -0.53 11.82 -4.43
CA THR A 48 -0.48 12.00 -5.88
C THR A 48 -1.01 10.75 -6.59
N ILE A 49 -0.60 9.56 -6.16
CA ILE A 49 -1.12 8.28 -6.66
C ILE A 49 -2.65 8.21 -6.48
N VAL A 50 -3.16 8.57 -5.28
CA VAL A 50 -4.62 8.60 -5.03
C VAL A 50 -5.35 9.57 -5.98
N LYS A 51 -4.76 10.74 -6.26
CA LYS A 51 -5.34 11.71 -7.21
C LYS A 51 -5.35 11.16 -8.63
N GLN A 52 -4.27 10.52 -9.07
CA GLN A 52 -4.20 9.87 -10.38
C GLN A 52 -5.23 8.76 -10.52
N MET A 53 -5.38 7.93 -9.50
CA MET A 53 -6.40 6.89 -9.49
C MET A 53 -7.80 7.46 -9.64
N LYS A 54 -8.10 8.55 -8.95
CA LYS A 54 -9.38 9.25 -9.14
C LYS A 54 -9.56 9.76 -10.57
N ILE A 55 -8.50 10.29 -11.19
CA ILE A 55 -8.56 10.78 -12.58
C ILE A 55 -8.80 9.61 -13.55
N ILE A 56 -8.05 8.52 -13.40
CA ILE A 56 -8.13 7.35 -14.26
C ILE A 56 -9.53 6.72 -14.21
N TYR A 57 -10.12 6.63 -13.02
CA TYR A 57 -11.39 5.96 -12.77
C TYR A 57 -12.59 6.91 -12.60
N LEU A 58 -12.42 8.25 -12.70
CA LEU A 58 -13.50 9.22 -12.60
C LEU A 58 -14.60 9.07 -13.68
N ASN A 59 -14.30 8.38 -14.79
CA ASN A 59 -15.29 8.01 -15.79
C ASN A 59 -15.99 6.69 -15.49
N GLY A 60 -15.77 6.05 -14.34
CA GLY A 60 -16.32 4.72 -14.14
C GLY A 60 -16.04 3.99 -12.86
N TYR A 61 -15.81 4.64 -11.73
CA TYR A 61 -16.17 3.95 -10.49
C TYR A 61 -17.70 3.90 -10.45
N SER A 62 -18.27 2.84 -11.00
CA SER A 62 -19.64 2.49 -10.71
C SER A 62 -19.76 2.21 -9.21
N LYS A 63 -20.99 2.28 -8.65
CA LYS A 63 -21.22 1.89 -7.24
C LYS A 63 -20.80 0.45 -6.92
N ASP A 64 -20.45 -0.32 -7.94
CA ASP A 64 -20.01 -1.72 -7.88
C ASP A 64 -18.48 -1.88 -7.94
N ASP A 65 -17.71 -0.79 -7.95
CA ASP A 65 -16.25 -0.88 -8.03
C ASP A 65 -15.62 -1.39 -6.75
N CYS A 66 -15.01 -2.56 -6.89
CA CYS A 66 -14.54 -3.44 -5.83
C CYS A 66 -13.25 -2.97 -5.14
N ILE A 67 -12.74 -1.74 -5.36
CA ILE A 67 -11.47 -1.30 -4.80
C ILE A 67 -11.65 -0.08 -3.90
N ARG A 68 -11.23 -0.22 -2.64
CA ARG A 68 -11.23 0.86 -1.65
C ARG A 68 -9.82 1.22 -1.26
N MET A 69 -9.39 2.47 -1.51
CA MET A 69 -8.05 2.94 -1.20
C MET A 69 -8.01 3.81 0.05
N PHE A 70 -7.06 3.51 0.94
CA PHE A 70 -6.82 4.27 2.16
C PHE A 70 -5.47 4.97 2.07
N ASP A 71 -5.48 6.30 1.92
CA ASP A 71 -4.30 7.15 2.04
C ASP A 71 -4.10 7.55 3.50
N VAL A 72 -2.96 7.22 4.05
CA VAL A 72 -2.59 7.54 5.43
C VAL A 72 -1.33 8.38 5.44
N GLY A 73 -1.27 9.33 6.39
CA GLY A 73 -0.12 10.21 6.52
C GLY A 73 1.20 9.44 6.72
N GLY A 74 2.26 9.88 6.06
CA GLY A 74 3.56 9.18 6.05
C GLY A 74 4.58 9.69 7.04
N GLN A 75 4.36 10.83 7.67
CA GLN A 75 5.24 11.38 8.69
C GLN A 75 5.23 10.50 9.95
N ARG A 76 6.34 10.49 10.70
CA ARG A 76 6.49 9.62 11.90
C ARG A 76 5.37 9.80 12.90
N THR A 77 4.91 11.02 13.11
CA THR A 77 3.83 11.37 14.05
C THR A 77 2.47 10.82 13.65
N GLU A 78 2.23 10.61 12.34
CA GLU A 78 0.96 10.14 11.80
C GLU A 78 0.85 8.62 11.76
N ARG A 79 1.97 7.90 11.76
CA ARG A 79 2.02 6.42 11.64
C ARG A 79 1.32 5.70 12.78
N LYS A 80 1.19 6.31 13.96
CA LYS A 80 0.43 5.74 15.09
C LYS A 80 -1.03 5.47 14.74
N LYS A 81 -1.59 6.20 13.78
CA LYS A 81 -2.96 6.06 13.31
C LYS A 81 -3.14 4.90 12.31
N TRP A 82 -2.06 4.35 11.77
CA TRP A 82 -2.12 3.30 10.75
C TRP A 82 -2.79 2.03 11.25
N ILE A 83 -2.63 1.70 12.53
CA ILE A 83 -3.22 0.50 13.15
C ILE A 83 -4.73 0.39 12.92
N HIS A 84 -5.43 1.53 12.86
CA HIS A 84 -6.87 1.57 12.64
C HIS A 84 -7.29 1.18 11.21
N CYS A 85 -6.33 1.13 10.27
CA CYS A 85 -6.57 0.79 8.88
C CYS A 85 -6.13 -0.65 8.53
N PHE A 86 -5.49 -1.38 9.45
CA PHE A 86 -4.86 -2.67 9.18
C PHE A 86 -5.84 -3.83 9.01
N GLU A 87 -7.01 -3.74 9.59
CA GLU A 87 -8.01 -4.81 9.52
C GLU A 87 -8.57 -4.99 8.12
N GLY A 88 -8.61 -6.23 7.63
CA GLY A 88 -9.19 -6.60 6.35
C GLY A 88 -8.48 -6.03 5.12
N VAL A 89 -7.17 -5.75 5.20
CA VAL A 89 -6.39 -5.25 4.06
C VAL A 89 -6.09 -6.38 3.08
N THR A 90 -6.54 -6.22 1.84
CA THR A 90 -6.31 -7.17 0.74
C THR A 90 -4.88 -7.05 0.21
N ALA A 91 -4.39 -5.83 -0.01
CA ALA A 91 -3.02 -5.59 -0.43
C ALA A 91 -2.49 -4.26 0.10
N ILE A 92 -1.17 -4.19 0.28
CA ILE A 92 -0.45 -2.97 0.63
C ILE A 92 0.27 -2.46 -0.60
N ILE A 93 0.10 -1.17 -0.92
CA ILE A 93 0.92 -0.45 -1.87
C ILE A 93 1.91 0.39 -1.07
N PHE A 94 3.18 -0.02 -1.07
CA PHE A 94 4.24 0.72 -0.39
C PHE A 94 4.97 1.62 -1.39
N ILE A 95 4.98 2.92 -1.13
CA ILE A 95 5.48 3.93 -2.07
C ILE A 95 6.77 4.55 -1.54
N VAL A 96 7.82 4.49 -2.35
CA VAL A 96 9.16 5.02 -2.07
C VAL A 96 9.54 6.06 -3.11
N ALA A 97 9.94 7.25 -2.69
CA ALA A 97 10.54 8.25 -3.58
C ALA A 97 12.02 7.93 -3.81
N ILE A 98 12.35 7.19 -4.88
CA ILE A 98 13.74 6.76 -5.12
C ILE A 98 14.69 7.90 -5.43
N SER A 99 14.20 9.05 -5.90
CA SER A 99 15.00 10.27 -6.15
C SER A 99 15.46 10.99 -4.88
N GLU A 100 15.02 10.56 -3.69
CA GLU A 100 15.30 11.21 -2.41
C GLU A 100 16.40 10.51 -1.60
N TYR A 101 17.23 9.69 -2.27
CA TYR A 101 18.33 8.95 -1.65
C TYR A 101 19.42 9.84 -1.04
N ASP A 102 19.57 11.08 -1.54
CA ASP A 102 20.54 12.07 -1.05
C ASP A 102 19.92 13.13 -0.12
N LEU A 103 18.67 12.96 0.28
CA LEU A 103 17.95 13.90 1.14
C LEU A 103 17.74 13.34 2.56
N THR A 104 17.61 14.27 3.51
CA THR A 104 17.25 13.98 4.89
C THR A 104 15.77 14.24 5.16
N LEU A 105 15.22 13.69 6.23
CA LEU A 105 13.86 13.96 6.65
C LEU A 105 13.68 15.42 7.07
N ALA A 106 12.54 16.02 6.75
CA ALA A 106 12.20 17.36 7.21
C ALA A 106 12.05 17.43 8.75
N GLU A 107 11.62 16.33 9.35
CA GLU A 107 11.40 16.17 10.80
C GLU A 107 12.64 15.70 11.58
N ASP A 108 13.68 15.23 10.87
CA ASP A 108 14.91 14.73 11.47
C ASP A 108 16.07 14.82 10.44
N GLN A 109 16.81 15.88 10.48
CA GLN A 109 17.92 16.18 9.53
C GLN A 109 19.08 15.17 9.61
N ASN A 110 19.17 14.34 10.65
CA ASN A 110 20.19 13.31 10.79
C ASN A 110 19.80 11.99 10.10
N THR A 111 18.54 11.83 9.70
CA THR A 111 18.05 10.61 9.07
C THR A 111 17.86 10.80 7.58
N ASN A 112 18.54 9.98 6.77
CA ASN A 112 18.34 9.92 5.33
C ASN A 112 16.96 9.35 4.98
N ARG A 113 16.25 9.94 4.00
CA ARG A 113 14.89 9.55 3.59
C ARG A 113 14.80 8.13 3.04
N MET A 114 15.79 7.68 2.29
CA MET A 114 15.83 6.33 1.74
C MET A 114 16.05 5.29 2.84
N VAL A 115 16.97 5.56 3.76
CA VAL A 115 17.22 4.70 4.93
C VAL A 115 15.96 4.57 5.80
N GLU A 116 15.25 5.67 6.02
CA GLU A 116 13.96 5.63 6.72
C GLU A 116 12.92 4.79 5.98
N SER A 117 12.84 4.91 4.65
CA SER A 117 11.92 4.13 3.82
C SER A 117 12.22 2.63 3.89
N LEU A 118 13.51 2.24 3.89
CA LEU A 118 13.95 0.85 4.06
C LEU A 118 13.56 0.28 5.44
N ARG A 119 13.78 1.05 6.50
CA ARG A 119 13.39 0.67 7.88
C ARG A 119 11.89 0.48 7.99
N LEU A 120 11.13 1.41 7.42
CA LEU A 120 9.67 1.37 7.44
C LEU A 120 9.15 0.18 6.65
N PHE A 121 9.67 -0.06 5.44
CA PHE A 121 9.32 -1.21 4.61
C PHE A 121 9.56 -2.54 5.33
N ARG A 122 10.74 -2.70 5.94
CA ARG A 122 11.06 -3.88 6.75
C ARG A 122 10.06 -4.07 7.89
N SER A 123 9.68 -3.00 8.58
CA SER A 123 8.70 -3.05 9.66
C SER A 123 7.31 -3.51 9.17
N ILE A 124 6.90 -3.09 7.97
CA ILE A 124 5.63 -3.51 7.36
C ILE A 124 5.69 -4.96 6.91
N CYS A 125 6.77 -5.40 6.24
CA CYS A 125 6.92 -6.79 5.79
C CYS A 125 6.87 -7.79 6.95
N ASN A 126 7.44 -7.42 8.10
CA ASN A 126 7.53 -8.29 9.28
C ASN A 126 6.36 -8.08 10.27
N ASN A 127 5.35 -7.29 9.90
CA ASN A 127 4.21 -7.05 10.78
C ASN A 127 3.27 -8.26 10.78
N GLN A 128 2.88 -8.72 11.96
CA GLN A 128 1.98 -9.87 12.13
C GLN A 128 0.60 -9.69 11.46
N TRP A 129 0.14 -8.46 11.30
CA TRP A 129 -1.14 -8.16 10.64
C TRP A 129 -1.10 -8.37 9.13
N PHE A 130 0.10 -8.46 8.54
CA PHE A 130 0.29 -8.52 7.09
C PHE A 130 0.94 -9.81 6.62
N VAL A 131 0.92 -10.88 7.41
CA VAL A 131 1.56 -12.17 7.06
C VAL A 131 1.05 -12.68 5.71
N GLU A 132 -0.26 -12.66 5.51
CA GLU A 132 -0.93 -13.14 4.29
C GLU A 132 -1.24 -12.01 3.28
N THR A 133 -0.89 -10.76 3.60
CA THR A 133 -1.22 -9.60 2.75
C THR A 133 -0.17 -9.43 1.66
N SER A 134 -0.57 -9.36 0.39
CA SER A 134 0.32 -9.05 -0.74
C SER A 134 0.91 -7.66 -0.62
N ILE A 135 2.21 -7.54 -0.92
CA ILE A 135 2.91 -6.25 -0.92
C ILE A 135 3.30 -5.87 -2.34
N ILE A 136 2.87 -4.69 -2.75
CA ILE A 136 3.20 -4.07 -4.03
C ILE A 136 4.10 -2.88 -3.73
N LEU A 137 5.30 -2.88 -4.28
CA LEU A 137 6.30 -1.84 -4.07
C LEU A 137 6.33 -0.88 -5.24
N PHE A 138 6.01 0.39 -5.01
CA PHE A 138 6.16 1.45 -6.01
C PHE A 138 7.45 2.21 -5.75
N LEU A 139 8.42 2.03 -6.65
CA LEU A 139 9.66 2.78 -6.73
C LEU A 139 9.37 4.07 -7.53
N ASN A 140 8.83 5.06 -6.84
CA ASN A 140 8.24 6.27 -7.40
C ASN A 140 9.26 7.39 -7.63
N LYS A 141 8.87 8.38 -8.42
CA LYS A 141 9.70 9.51 -8.87
C LYS A 141 10.90 9.06 -9.70
N ARG A 142 10.68 8.03 -10.57
CA ARG A 142 11.73 7.47 -11.42
C ARG A 142 12.34 8.51 -12.36
N ASP A 143 11.53 9.42 -12.88
CA ASP A 143 11.90 10.54 -13.74
C ASP A 143 12.90 11.47 -13.07
N LEU A 144 12.63 11.85 -11.83
CA LEU A 144 13.54 12.67 -11.02
C LEU A 144 14.81 11.92 -10.63
N PHE A 145 14.71 10.61 -10.40
CA PHE A 145 15.86 9.77 -10.09
C PHE A 145 16.80 9.67 -11.29
N GLU A 146 16.26 9.40 -12.48
CA GLU A 146 17.03 9.34 -13.74
C GLU A 146 17.80 10.63 -14.01
N ALA A 147 17.16 11.79 -13.83
CA ALA A 147 17.79 13.10 -14.00
C ALA A 147 18.85 13.41 -12.93
N LYS A 148 18.78 12.78 -11.76
CA LYS A 148 19.65 13.07 -10.61
C LYS A 148 20.86 12.15 -10.51
N ILE A 149 20.72 10.86 -10.82
CA ILE A 149 21.74 9.85 -10.53
C ILE A 149 23.10 10.13 -11.20
N THR A 150 23.10 10.78 -12.34
CA THR A 150 24.33 11.18 -13.04
C THR A 150 25.07 12.33 -12.36
N LYS A 151 24.40 13.11 -11.50
CA LYS A 151 24.93 14.30 -10.82
C LYS A 151 25.24 14.07 -9.35
N SER A 152 24.47 13.19 -8.71
CA SER A 152 24.58 12.87 -7.28
C SER A 152 24.79 11.37 -7.15
N PRO A 153 25.97 10.89 -6.67
CA PRO A 153 26.26 9.47 -6.64
C PRO A 153 25.42 8.73 -5.59
N LEU A 154 25.03 7.50 -5.92
CA LEU A 154 24.21 6.66 -5.02
C LEU A 154 24.95 6.30 -3.71
N THR A 155 26.28 6.37 -3.71
CA THR A 155 27.13 6.14 -2.52
C THR A 155 26.88 7.09 -1.36
N ILE A 156 26.19 8.21 -1.58
CA ILE A 156 25.74 9.12 -0.51
C ILE A 156 24.79 8.38 0.45
N CYS A 157 23.93 7.52 -0.07
CA CYS A 157 23.00 6.71 0.73
C CYS A 157 23.55 5.30 1.01
N PHE A 158 24.20 4.71 0.03
CA PHE A 158 24.71 3.34 0.05
C PHE A 158 26.22 3.33 -0.21
N PRO A 159 27.05 3.51 0.83
CA PRO A 159 28.51 3.51 0.66
C PRO A 159 29.07 2.25 0.01
N GLU A 160 28.36 1.13 0.14
CA GLU A 160 28.72 -0.17 -0.46
C GLU A 160 28.38 -0.29 -1.95
N TYR A 161 27.70 0.68 -2.54
CA TYR A 161 27.36 0.66 -3.96
C TYR A 161 28.62 0.84 -4.82
N SER A 162 28.91 -0.11 -5.69
CA SER A 162 30.06 -0.13 -6.58
C SER A 162 29.71 -0.12 -8.07
N GLY A 163 28.40 0.00 -8.40
CA GLY A 163 27.92 0.08 -9.77
C GLY A 163 28.09 1.46 -10.40
N ALA A 164 27.76 1.56 -11.67
CA ALA A 164 27.78 2.85 -12.38
C ALA A 164 26.66 3.79 -11.90
N ASN A 165 26.92 5.10 -11.89
CA ASN A 165 25.92 6.11 -11.58
C ASN A 165 25.04 6.38 -12.82
N ASN A 166 24.35 5.33 -13.29
CA ASN A 166 23.34 5.37 -14.33
C ASN A 166 22.00 4.85 -13.78
N TYR A 167 20.93 5.10 -14.54
CA TYR A 167 19.60 4.72 -14.12
C TYR A 167 19.44 3.19 -13.94
N GLU A 168 19.94 2.43 -14.90
CA GLU A 168 19.71 0.97 -14.99
C GLU A 168 20.33 0.22 -13.80
N GLU A 169 21.60 0.50 -13.50
CA GLU A 169 22.30 -0.20 -12.41
C GLU A 169 21.85 0.30 -11.04
N ALA A 170 21.74 1.60 -10.89
CA ALA A 170 21.39 2.21 -9.61
C ALA A 170 19.93 1.91 -9.21
N SER A 171 18.98 1.95 -10.15
CA SER A 171 17.59 1.63 -9.86
C SER A 171 17.42 0.15 -9.50
N ARG A 172 18.10 -0.75 -10.21
CA ARG A 172 18.12 -2.20 -9.90
C ARG A 172 18.72 -2.50 -8.54
N PHE A 173 19.79 -1.77 -8.17
CA PHE A 173 20.38 -1.91 -6.84
C PHE A 173 19.37 -1.52 -5.74
N ILE A 174 18.67 -0.38 -5.88
CA ILE A 174 17.63 0.04 -4.93
C ILE A 174 16.52 -1.00 -4.86
N GLN A 175 16.01 -1.47 -6.00
CA GLN A 175 14.98 -2.50 -6.07
C GLN A 175 15.40 -3.75 -5.28
N ASN A 176 16.59 -4.30 -5.54
CA ASN A 176 17.12 -5.47 -4.84
C ASN A 176 17.24 -5.24 -3.33
N ARG A 177 17.62 -4.02 -2.91
CA ARG A 177 17.68 -3.67 -1.46
C ARG A 177 16.32 -3.78 -0.79
N PHE A 178 15.25 -3.36 -1.43
CA PHE A 178 13.90 -3.49 -0.89
C PHE A 178 13.40 -4.94 -0.95
N GLU A 179 13.55 -5.62 -2.07
CA GLU A 179 13.10 -7.01 -2.24
C GLU A 179 13.78 -7.97 -1.25
N ASN A 180 15.07 -7.80 -1.00
CA ASN A 180 15.81 -8.59 -0.02
C ASN A 180 15.33 -8.39 1.43
N LEU A 181 14.67 -7.28 1.75
CA LEU A 181 14.09 -7.06 3.08
C LEU A 181 12.83 -7.88 3.33
N SER A 182 12.13 -8.30 2.28
CA SER A 182 10.92 -9.14 2.39
C SER A 182 11.22 -10.63 2.45
N GLY A 183 12.33 -11.06 1.87
CA GLY A 183 12.67 -12.47 1.69
C GLY A 183 13.31 -13.15 2.91
N CYS A 184 13.71 -12.41 3.95
CA CYS A 184 14.57 -12.96 5.00
C CYS A 184 13.90 -13.97 5.94
N GLU A 185 12.56 -14.04 6.05
CA GLU A 185 11.94 -14.94 7.03
C GLU A 185 10.73 -15.76 6.56
N LYS A 186 10.00 -15.39 5.48
CA LYS A 186 8.71 -16.06 5.14
C LYS A 186 8.37 -16.23 3.67
N GLY A 187 9.30 -15.98 2.72
CA GLY A 187 9.03 -16.20 1.29
C GLY A 187 7.88 -15.33 0.73
N LYS A 188 7.73 -14.11 1.25
CA LYS A 188 6.65 -13.21 0.85
C LYS A 188 6.96 -12.56 -0.48
N ASP A 189 6.08 -12.72 -1.46
CA ASP A 189 6.22 -12.10 -2.77
C ASP A 189 6.03 -10.58 -2.68
N VAL A 190 6.99 -9.83 -3.22
CA VAL A 190 6.92 -8.39 -3.41
C VAL A 190 6.88 -8.10 -4.90
N TYR A 191 5.82 -7.42 -5.33
CA TYR A 191 5.64 -7.01 -6.72
C TYR A 191 6.14 -5.59 -6.90
N SER A 192 7.32 -5.44 -7.51
CA SER A 192 8.00 -4.13 -7.63
C SER A 192 7.72 -3.47 -8.97
N HIS A 193 7.37 -2.17 -8.95
CA HIS A 193 7.13 -1.37 -10.15
C HIS A 193 7.83 0.00 -10.04
N PHE A 194 8.51 0.41 -11.12
CA PHE A 194 9.02 1.76 -11.25
C PHE A 194 7.92 2.69 -11.71
N THR A 195 7.62 3.73 -10.91
CA THR A 195 6.49 4.62 -11.14
C THR A 195 6.91 6.08 -11.25
N CYS A 196 6.12 6.82 -12.04
CA CYS A 196 6.09 8.27 -12.06
C CYS A 196 4.64 8.70 -11.74
N ALA A 197 4.39 9.13 -10.51
CA ALA A 197 3.03 9.45 -10.05
C ALA A 197 2.36 10.61 -10.81
N THR A 198 3.12 11.38 -11.59
CA THR A 198 2.62 12.46 -12.46
C THR A 198 2.32 12.00 -13.89
N ASP A 199 2.71 10.78 -14.25
CA ASP A 199 2.44 10.17 -15.55
C ASP A 199 1.22 9.26 -15.45
N THR A 200 0.08 9.73 -15.96
CA THR A 200 -1.20 9.00 -15.90
C THR A 200 -1.13 7.66 -16.61
N ASN A 201 -0.45 7.57 -17.77
CA ASN A 201 -0.34 6.32 -18.54
C ASN A 201 0.52 5.30 -17.78
N ASN A 202 1.61 5.73 -17.15
CA ASN A 202 2.43 4.86 -16.32
C ASN A 202 1.64 4.33 -15.12
N ILE A 203 0.88 5.18 -14.45
CA ILE A 203 0.05 4.76 -13.31
C ILE A 203 -1.07 3.82 -13.75
N GLN A 204 -1.74 4.07 -14.88
CA GLN A 204 -2.75 3.16 -15.42
C GLN A 204 -2.16 1.77 -15.67
N PHE A 205 -1.06 1.68 -16.41
CA PHE A 205 -0.41 0.41 -16.71
C PHE A 205 -0.02 -0.38 -15.45
N VAL A 206 0.55 0.31 -14.45
CA VAL A 206 0.95 -0.35 -13.19
C VAL A 206 -0.28 -0.79 -12.39
N PHE A 207 -1.36 -0.03 -12.42
CA PHE A 207 -2.58 -0.40 -11.71
C PHE A 207 -3.31 -1.60 -12.34
N ASP A 208 -3.27 -1.74 -13.64
CA ASP A 208 -3.79 -2.93 -14.32
C ASP A 208 -3.05 -4.18 -13.82
N ALA A 209 -1.71 -4.12 -13.71
CA ALA A 209 -0.90 -5.19 -13.11
C ALA A 209 -1.22 -5.45 -11.62
N VAL A 210 -1.47 -4.39 -10.84
CA VAL A 210 -1.89 -4.49 -9.42
C VAL A 210 -3.24 -5.19 -9.30
N THR A 211 -4.18 -4.86 -10.17
CA THR A 211 -5.52 -5.49 -10.19
C THR A 211 -5.42 -6.98 -10.45
N ASP A 212 -4.55 -7.42 -11.38
CA ASP A 212 -4.29 -8.85 -11.63
C ASP A 212 -3.76 -9.58 -10.40
N VAL A 213 -2.84 -8.95 -9.63
CA VAL A 213 -2.34 -9.52 -8.37
C VAL A 213 -3.46 -9.68 -7.35
N ILE A 214 -4.32 -8.66 -7.20
CA ILE A 214 -5.44 -8.69 -6.27
C ILE A 214 -6.43 -9.79 -6.63
N ILE A 215 -6.78 -9.91 -7.92
CA ILE A 215 -7.69 -10.95 -8.42
C ILE A 215 -7.10 -12.35 -8.15
N LYS A 216 -5.81 -12.56 -8.45
CA LYS A 216 -5.14 -13.84 -8.17
C LYS A 216 -5.17 -14.19 -6.68
N THR A 217 -4.92 -13.22 -5.81
CA THR A 217 -4.98 -13.42 -4.35
C THR A 217 -6.40 -13.79 -3.91
N ALA A 218 -7.41 -13.06 -4.37
CA ALA A 218 -8.81 -13.35 -4.05
C ALA A 218 -9.26 -14.73 -4.53
N LEU A 219 -8.80 -15.18 -5.71
CA LEU A 219 -9.10 -16.51 -6.25
C LEU A 219 -8.44 -17.63 -5.43
N LYS A 220 -7.20 -17.43 -4.95
CA LYS A 220 -6.52 -18.36 -4.02
C LYS A 220 -7.30 -18.50 -2.72
N ASP A 221 -7.76 -17.38 -2.15
CA ASP A 221 -8.54 -17.37 -0.89
C ASP A 221 -9.87 -18.09 -1.05
N CYS A 222 -10.45 -18.11 -2.25
CA CYS A 222 -11.64 -18.86 -2.60
C CYS A 222 -11.37 -20.34 -2.94
N GLY A 223 -10.11 -20.81 -2.92
CA GLY A 223 -9.75 -22.20 -3.22
C GLY A 223 -9.89 -22.57 -4.71
N LEU A 224 -9.82 -21.59 -5.61
CA LEU A 224 -9.93 -21.80 -7.07
C LEU A 224 -8.57 -21.96 -7.77
N PHE A 225 -7.45 -21.93 -7.01
CA PHE A 225 -6.09 -22.23 -7.43
C PHE A 225 -5.36 -23.04 -6.37
#